data_5ad3d3a593e4f082d13e1c709c63499a
#
_entry.id   5ad3d3a593e4f082d13e1c709c63499a
#
_cell.length_a   1.000
_cell.length_b   1.000
_cell.length_c   1.000
_cell.angle_alpha   90.00
_cell.angle_beta   90.00
_cell.angle_gamma   90.00
#
_symmetry.space_group_name_H-M   'P 1'
#
loop_
_entity.id
_entity.type
_entity.pdbx_description
1 polymer ?
#
loop_
_entity_poly.entity_id
_entity_poly.type
_entity_poly.pdbx_seq_one_letter_code
_entity_poly.pdbx_strand_id
1 'polypeptide(L)'
;NPLSLQIDGERDTQGRLIVTDTLQVPAHPEVYATGDMAHAKTDDAGNTALMTCQHAIQLGKFAGHNAAASLLNLEPYPYRQVNYVTCLDLGGWGAVYTEGWEQRVKSVREEGKKIKVAITNELIYPPAADKAVAFAAADPLAKFV
;
A
#
# COMPACT_ATOMS: atom_id res chain seq x y z
N ASN A 1 -14.80 -5.31 5.42
CA ASN A 1 -15.69 -4.90 4.33
C ASN A 1 -16.58 -6.07 3.92
N PRO A 2 -17.93 -5.93 3.92
CA PRO A 2 -18.83 -7.04 3.58
C PRO A 2 -18.65 -7.56 2.15
N LEU A 3 -18.13 -6.75 1.22
CA LEU A 3 -17.88 -7.20 -0.15
C LEU A 3 -16.80 -8.29 -0.23
N SER A 4 -15.78 -8.23 0.63
CA SER A 4 -14.75 -9.28 0.63
C SER A 4 -15.30 -10.63 1.07
N LEU A 5 -16.41 -10.66 1.82
CA LEU A 5 -17.06 -11.91 2.26
C LEU A 5 -17.75 -12.66 1.11
N GLN A 6 -17.95 -12.01 -0.03
CA GLN A 6 -18.54 -12.61 -1.23
C GLN A 6 -17.48 -13.40 -2.06
N ILE A 7 -16.21 -13.26 -1.73
CA ILE A 7 -15.11 -13.98 -2.37
C ILE A 7 -14.67 -15.13 -1.46
N ASP A 8 -14.76 -16.34 -1.94
CA ASP A 8 -14.23 -17.50 -1.22
C ASP A 8 -12.71 -17.42 -1.16
N GLY A 9 -12.14 -17.78 -0.01
CA GLY A 9 -10.70 -17.75 0.19
C GLY A 9 -10.31 -17.79 1.65
N GLU A 10 -9.08 -18.16 1.90
CA GLU A 10 -8.50 -18.16 3.23
C GLU A 10 -8.34 -16.73 3.76
N ARG A 11 -8.55 -16.57 5.07
CA ARG A 11 -8.54 -15.27 5.73
C ARG A 11 -7.68 -15.28 6.97
N ASP A 12 -7.10 -14.13 7.26
CA ASP A 12 -6.45 -13.92 8.55
C ASP A 12 -7.48 -13.64 9.68
N THR A 13 -6.97 -13.44 10.89
CA THR A 13 -7.78 -13.16 12.08
C THR A 13 -8.56 -11.85 12.02
N GLN A 14 -8.21 -10.95 11.09
CA GLN A 14 -8.91 -9.69 10.86
C GLN A 14 -9.91 -9.77 9.69
N GLY A 15 -10.08 -10.95 9.09
CA GLY A 15 -10.98 -11.19 7.97
C GLY A 15 -10.44 -10.73 6.62
N ARG A 16 -9.13 -10.42 6.51
CA ARG A 16 -8.49 -10.07 5.25
C ARG A 16 -8.20 -11.32 4.43
N LEU A 17 -8.41 -11.26 3.13
CA LEU A 17 -8.07 -12.33 2.20
C LEU A 17 -6.55 -12.54 2.16
N ILE A 18 -6.10 -13.77 2.38
CA ILE A 18 -4.70 -14.15 2.17
C ILE A 18 -4.44 -14.20 0.67
N VAL A 19 -3.41 -13.50 0.22
CA VAL A 19 -3.06 -13.39 -1.19
C VAL A 19 -1.66 -13.95 -1.47
N THR A 20 -1.42 -14.30 -2.73
CA THR A 20 -0.09 -14.66 -3.23
C THR A 20 0.85 -13.45 -3.23
N ASP A 21 2.13 -13.66 -3.52
CA ASP A 21 3.09 -12.57 -3.70
C ASP A 21 2.72 -11.64 -4.87
N THR A 22 1.91 -12.11 -5.81
CA THR A 22 1.37 -11.33 -6.94
C THR A 22 -0.01 -10.74 -6.68
N LEU A 23 -0.51 -10.82 -5.43
CA LEU A 23 -1.79 -10.30 -4.93
C LEU A 23 -3.04 -11.04 -5.44
N GLN A 24 -2.90 -12.21 -6.02
CA GLN A 24 -4.02 -13.06 -6.40
C GLN A 24 -4.61 -13.77 -5.19
N VAL A 25 -5.92 -13.98 -5.20
CA VAL A 25 -6.59 -14.87 -4.25
C VAL A 25 -6.34 -16.32 -4.68
N PRO A 26 -5.70 -17.19 -3.86
CA PRO A 26 -5.32 -18.54 -4.30
C PRO A 26 -6.47 -19.39 -4.82
N ALA A 27 -7.68 -19.25 -4.25
CA ALA A 27 -8.87 -19.98 -4.66
C ALA A 27 -9.47 -19.44 -6.00
N HIS A 28 -9.11 -18.20 -6.37
CA HIS A 28 -9.61 -17.48 -7.54
C HIS A 28 -8.46 -16.73 -8.21
N PRO A 29 -7.64 -17.39 -9.03
CA PRO A 29 -6.45 -16.77 -9.65
C PRO A 29 -6.75 -15.56 -10.55
N GLU A 30 -7.98 -15.42 -11.00
CA GLU A 30 -8.48 -14.26 -11.76
C GLU A 30 -8.83 -13.05 -10.86
N VAL A 31 -8.86 -13.23 -9.52
CA VAL A 31 -9.21 -12.19 -8.56
C VAL A 31 -7.97 -11.67 -7.85
N TYR A 32 -7.78 -10.37 -7.90
CA TYR A 32 -6.72 -9.66 -7.18
C TYR A 32 -7.32 -8.91 -5.99
N ALA A 33 -6.77 -9.12 -4.79
CA ALA A 33 -7.19 -8.38 -3.60
C ALA A 33 -6.12 -7.35 -3.19
N THR A 34 -6.57 -6.17 -2.77
CA THR A 34 -5.71 -5.02 -2.46
C THR A 34 -6.29 -4.18 -1.32
N GLY A 35 -5.50 -3.26 -0.79
CA GLY A 35 -5.91 -2.38 0.31
C GLY A 35 -6.21 -3.12 1.60
N ASP A 36 -7.15 -2.58 2.36
CA ASP A 36 -7.48 -3.06 3.71
C ASP A 36 -8.10 -4.48 3.75
N MET A 37 -8.47 -5.03 2.60
CA MET A 37 -9.03 -6.37 2.50
C MET A 37 -8.01 -7.45 2.15
N ALA A 38 -6.75 -7.10 1.88
CA ALA A 38 -5.70 -8.03 1.52
C ALA A 38 -4.69 -8.23 2.66
N HIS A 39 -4.37 -9.49 2.96
CA HIS A 39 -3.25 -9.88 3.79
C HIS A 39 -2.07 -10.25 2.89
N ALA A 40 -1.23 -9.27 2.59
CA ALA A 40 -0.08 -9.38 1.71
C ALA A 40 1.24 -9.23 2.46
N LYS A 41 2.25 -10.03 2.12
CA LYS A 41 3.62 -9.87 2.65
C LYS A 41 4.25 -8.61 2.05
N THR A 42 4.97 -7.83 2.86
CA THR A 42 5.69 -6.63 2.41
C THR A 42 7.17 -6.89 2.16
N ASP A 43 7.73 -7.89 2.84
CA ASP A 43 9.15 -8.23 2.80
C ASP A 43 9.40 -9.70 3.17
N ASP A 44 10.67 -10.09 3.21
CA ASP A 44 11.09 -11.44 3.61
C ASP A 44 11.35 -11.58 5.12
N ALA A 45 11.18 -10.51 5.90
CA ALA A 45 11.30 -10.50 7.35
C ALA A 45 10.00 -10.91 8.06
N GLY A 46 8.93 -11.16 7.31
CA GLY A 46 7.64 -11.58 7.84
C GLY A 46 6.66 -10.43 8.11
N ASN A 47 6.99 -9.21 7.70
CA ASN A 47 6.08 -8.10 7.80
C ASN A 47 4.95 -8.22 6.77
N THR A 48 3.76 -7.74 7.13
CA THR A 48 2.58 -7.74 6.27
C THR A 48 1.98 -6.36 6.16
N ALA A 49 1.29 -6.12 5.06
CA ALA A 49 0.62 -4.84 4.82
C ALA A 49 -0.36 -4.49 5.94
N LEU A 50 -0.31 -3.27 6.39
CA LEU A 50 -1.22 -2.72 7.39
C LEU A 50 -2.40 -2.02 6.69
N MET A 51 -3.52 -1.84 7.41
CA MET A 51 -4.69 -1.10 6.94
C MET A 51 -4.40 0.40 6.95
N THR A 52 -3.55 0.85 6.04
CA THR A 52 -3.13 2.24 5.90
C THR A 52 -3.14 2.68 4.44
N CYS A 53 -3.34 3.97 4.19
CA CYS A 53 -3.29 4.52 2.83
C CYS A 53 -1.93 4.26 2.15
N GLN A 54 -0.85 4.26 2.90
CA GLN A 54 0.50 3.97 2.41
C GLN A 54 0.60 2.59 1.76
N HIS A 55 0.08 1.55 2.44
CA HIS A 55 0.05 0.19 1.88
C HIS A 55 -1.02 0.05 0.81
N ALA A 56 -2.20 0.64 1.00
CA ALA A 56 -3.30 0.54 0.04
C ALA A 56 -2.93 1.11 -1.33
N ILE A 57 -2.22 2.25 -1.38
CA ILE A 57 -1.75 2.86 -2.63
C ILE A 57 -0.79 1.91 -3.38
N GLN A 58 0.19 1.35 -2.70
CA GLN A 58 1.15 0.45 -3.33
C GLN A 58 0.50 -0.88 -3.74
N LEU A 59 -0.29 -1.48 -2.87
CA LEU A 59 -1.05 -2.68 -3.21
C LEU A 59 -1.91 -2.46 -4.45
N GLY A 60 -2.58 -1.30 -4.55
CA GLY A 60 -3.41 -0.95 -5.71
C GLY A 60 -2.62 -0.87 -7.01
N LYS A 61 -1.40 -0.29 -6.98
CA LYS A 61 -0.52 -0.20 -8.15
C LYS A 61 -0.08 -1.59 -8.62
N PHE A 62 0.38 -2.44 -7.70
CA PHE A 62 0.79 -3.81 -8.02
C PHE A 62 -0.38 -4.67 -8.51
N ALA A 63 -1.54 -4.61 -7.83
CA ALA A 63 -2.71 -5.38 -8.23
C ALA A 63 -3.22 -4.96 -9.62
N GLY A 64 -3.29 -3.66 -9.90
CA GLY A 64 -3.70 -3.14 -11.21
C GLY A 64 -2.73 -3.55 -12.31
N HIS A 65 -1.41 -3.43 -12.08
CA HIS A 65 -0.39 -3.90 -13.02
C HIS A 65 -0.51 -5.40 -13.27
N ASN A 66 -0.60 -6.21 -12.22
CA ASN A 66 -0.64 -7.66 -12.33
C ASN A 66 -1.91 -8.18 -13.00
N ALA A 67 -3.05 -7.53 -12.75
CA ALA A 67 -4.29 -7.84 -13.46
C ALA A 67 -4.16 -7.58 -14.99
N ALA A 68 -3.56 -6.44 -15.36
CA ALA A 68 -3.28 -6.13 -16.76
C ALA A 68 -2.26 -7.10 -17.37
N ALA A 69 -1.19 -7.41 -16.66
CA ALA A 69 -0.16 -8.36 -17.08
C ALA A 69 -0.76 -9.75 -17.35
N SER A 70 -1.64 -10.22 -16.46
CA SER A 70 -2.35 -11.50 -16.66
C SER A 70 -3.18 -11.53 -17.95
N LEU A 71 -3.90 -10.45 -18.26
CA LEU A 71 -4.70 -10.35 -19.50
C LEU A 71 -3.82 -10.29 -20.76
N LEU A 72 -2.59 -9.79 -20.64
CA LEU A 72 -1.65 -9.64 -21.74
C LEU A 72 -0.65 -10.81 -21.84
N ASN A 73 -0.76 -11.83 -20.98
CA ASN A 73 0.20 -12.93 -20.84
C ASN A 73 1.63 -12.45 -20.57
N LEU A 74 1.77 -11.42 -19.73
CA LEU A 74 3.04 -10.91 -19.25
C LEU A 74 3.31 -11.40 -17.83
N GLU A 75 4.58 -11.42 -17.42
CA GLU A 75 4.95 -11.79 -16.06
C GLU A 75 4.47 -10.75 -15.04
N PRO A 76 3.75 -11.16 -14.00
CA PRO A 76 3.34 -10.26 -12.91
C PRO A 76 4.52 -9.91 -12.01
N TYR A 77 4.47 -8.76 -11.36
CA TYR A 77 5.46 -8.37 -10.38
C TYR A 77 5.09 -8.84 -8.97
N PRO A 78 6.03 -9.43 -8.22
CA PRO A 78 5.81 -9.70 -6.80
C PRO A 78 5.71 -8.38 -6.04
N TYR A 79 4.69 -8.26 -5.20
CA TYR A 79 4.52 -7.09 -4.33
C TYR A 79 5.64 -7.05 -3.29
N ARG A 80 6.26 -5.90 -3.15
CA ARG A 80 7.26 -5.60 -2.12
C ARG A 80 7.09 -4.16 -1.66
N GLN A 81 7.09 -3.96 -0.34
CA GLN A 81 7.08 -2.64 0.28
C GLN A 81 7.86 -2.70 1.60
N VAL A 82 9.18 -2.74 1.48
CA VAL A 82 10.09 -2.86 2.62
C VAL A 82 10.07 -1.61 3.50
N ASN A 83 9.89 -0.43 2.88
CA ASN A 83 9.88 0.84 3.59
C ASN A 83 8.51 1.08 4.22
N TYR A 84 8.54 1.40 5.50
CA TYR A 84 7.36 1.79 6.27
C TYR A 84 7.66 3.05 7.06
N VAL A 85 6.76 4.02 7.02
CA VAL A 85 6.88 5.27 7.77
C VAL A 85 5.59 5.57 8.53
N THR A 86 5.69 6.29 9.63
CA THR A 86 4.53 6.84 10.32
C THR A 86 4.70 8.33 10.54
N CYS A 87 3.60 9.07 10.53
CA CYS A 87 3.61 10.49 10.86
C CYS A 87 2.36 10.83 11.68
N LEU A 88 2.55 10.90 13.00
CA LEU A 88 1.49 11.19 13.96
C LEU A 88 1.41 12.69 14.22
N ASP A 89 0.27 13.29 13.87
CA ASP A 89 -0.03 14.68 14.17
C ASP A 89 -0.48 14.83 15.64
N LEU A 90 0.12 15.76 16.36
CA LEU A 90 -0.16 16.07 17.75
C LEU A 90 -0.64 17.53 17.92
N GLY A 91 -1.31 18.05 16.89
CA GLY A 91 -1.91 19.38 16.90
C GLY A 91 -0.86 20.50 17.07
N GLY A 92 -1.07 21.39 18.03
CA GLY A 92 -0.17 22.52 18.29
C GLY A 92 1.20 22.12 18.83
N TRP A 93 1.38 20.88 19.32
CA TRP A 93 2.69 20.38 19.71
C TRP A 93 3.60 20.10 18.49
N GLY A 94 3.01 19.82 17.34
CA GLY A 94 3.70 19.44 16.13
C GLY A 94 3.34 18.01 15.67
N ALA A 95 4.31 17.28 15.14
CA ALA A 95 4.12 15.88 14.77
C ALA A 95 5.36 15.04 15.11
N VAL A 96 5.19 13.71 15.11
CA VAL A 96 6.27 12.73 15.24
C VAL A 96 6.33 11.93 13.94
N TYR A 97 7.48 11.96 13.28
CA TYR A 97 7.75 11.15 12.09
C TYR A 97 8.72 10.02 12.43
N THR A 98 8.39 8.81 11.99
CA THR A 98 9.21 7.62 12.24
C THR A 98 9.47 6.87 10.95
N GLU A 99 10.56 6.09 10.91
CA GLU A 99 10.93 5.21 9.81
C GLU A 99 11.16 3.78 10.29
N GLY A 100 10.90 2.85 9.38
CA GLY A 100 11.05 1.41 9.57
C GLY A 100 9.94 0.79 10.39
N TRP A 101 9.87 -0.53 10.36
CA TRP A 101 8.91 -1.32 11.13
C TRP A 101 9.08 -1.18 12.65
N GLU A 102 10.29 -0.84 13.10
CA GLU A 102 10.59 -0.53 14.50
C GLU A 102 10.17 0.90 14.89
N GLN A 103 9.64 1.68 13.96
CA GLN A 103 9.15 3.05 14.16
C GLN A 103 10.20 3.96 14.82
N ARG A 104 11.42 3.94 14.31
CA ARG A 104 12.51 4.80 14.80
C ARG A 104 12.20 6.26 14.55
N VAL A 105 12.14 7.06 15.61
CA VAL A 105 11.86 8.51 15.53
C VAL A 105 12.96 9.20 14.73
N LYS A 106 12.58 9.96 13.71
CA LYS A 106 13.47 10.73 12.82
C LYS A 106 13.27 12.24 12.95
N SER A 107 12.01 12.67 13.11
CA SER A 107 11.68 14.09 13.24
C SER A 107 10.55 14.29 14.23
N VAL A 108 10.60 15.38 14.97
CA VAL A 108 9.58 15.76 15.95
C VAL A 108 9.25 17.24 15.84
N ARG A 109 8.18 17.68 16.54
CA ARG A 109 7.78 19.08 16.63
C ARG A 109 7.48 19.68 15.25
N GLU A 110 8.02 20.86 14.97
CA GLU A 110 7.80 21.61 13.73
C GLU A 110 8.32 20.88 12.49
N GLU A 111 9.48 20.23 12.57
CA GLU A 111 10.04 19.47 11.45
C GLU A 111 9.16 18.25 11.10
N GLY A 112 8.68 17.51 12.10
CA GLY A 112 7.70 16.47 11.90
C GLY A 112 6.39 17.01 11.31
N LYS A 113 5.95 18.21 11.74
CA LYS A 113 4.75 18.86 11.23
C LYS A 113 4.87 19.25 9.76
N LYS A 114 6.02 19.76 9.32
CA LYS A 114 6.28 20.05 7.89
C LYS A 114 6.10 18.79 7.04
N ILE A 115 6.68 17.66 7.48
CA ILE A 115 6.51 16.36 6.81
C ILE A 115 5.03 15.96 6.79
N LYS A 116 4.32 16.10 7.91
CA LYS A 116 2.89 15.77 7.99
C LYS A 116 2.06 16.60 7.02
N VAL A 117 2.32 17.89 6.91
CA VAL A 117 1.64 18.80 5.99
C VAL A 117 1.88 18.38 4.54
N ALA A 118 3.13 18.08 4.17
CA ALA A 118 3.45 17.58 2.82
C ALA A 118 2.71 16.26 2.51
N ILE A 119 2.69 15.32 3.45
CA ILE A 119 1.96 14.05 3.30
C ILE A 119 0.47 14.33 3.04
N THR A 120 -0.16 15.16 3.88
CA THR A 120 -1.62 15.37 3.83
C THR A 120 -2.09 16.27 2.70
N ASN A 121 -1.24 17.19 2.22
CA ASN A 121 -1.63 18.17 1.21
C ASN A 121 -1.17 17.82 -0.21
N GLU A 122 -0.18 16.93 -0.34
CA GLU A 122 0.45 16.64 -1.63
C GLU A 122 0.48 15.13 -1.93
N LEU A 123 1.12 14.34 -1.05
CA LEU A 123 1.49 12.96 -1.37
C LEU A 123 0.32 11.98 -1.42
N ILE A 124 -0.74 12.20 -0.64
CA ILE A 124 -1.90 11.30 -0.59
C ILE A 124 -2.97 11.60 -1.63
N TYR A 125 -2.84 12.72 -2.35
CA TYR A 125 -3.81 13.08 -3.38
C TYR A 125 -3.56 12.30 -4.67
N PRO A 126 -4.62 12.04 -5.45
CA PRO A 126 -4.47 11.44 -6.77
C PRO A 126 -3.67 12.38 -7.69
N PRO A 127 -3.01 11.83 -8.73
CA PRO A 127 -2.31 12.64 -9.71
C PRO A 127 -3.30 13.57 -10.46
N ALA A 128 -2.76 14.58 -11.13
CA ALA A 128 -3.56 15.44 -12.00
C ALA A 128 -4.33 14.62 -13.04
N ALA A 129 -5.50 15.11 -13.48
CA ALA A 129 -6.36 14.44 -14.45
C ALA A 129 -5.75 14.53 -15.88
N ASP A 130 -4.54 14.03 -16.02
CA ASP A 130 -3.79 13.88 -17.27
C ASP A 130 -3.39 12.42 -17.42
N LYS A 131 -3.57 11.87 -18.64
CA LYS A 131 -3.34 10.44 -18.90
C LYS A 131 -1.88 10.03 -18.66
N ALA A 132 -0.93 10.79 -19.13
CA ALA A 132 0.49 10.46 -18.98
C ALA A 132 0.93 10.53 -17.53
N VAL A 133 0.48 11.55 -16.79
CA VAL A 133 0.73 11.69 -15.35
C VAL A 133 0.09 10.55 -14.56
N ALA A 134 -1.15 10.17 -14.88
CA ALA A 134 -1.84 9.07 -14.21
C ALA A 134 -1.14 7.72 -14.43
N PHE A 135 -0.70 7.43 -15.67
CA PHE A 135 0.06 6.21 -15.98
C PHE A 135 1.42 6.19 -15.26
N ALA A 136 2.15 7.31 -15.24
CA ALA A 136 3.41 7.41 -14.52
C ALA A 136 3.22 7.20 -13.01
N ALA A 137 2.15 7.76 -12.44
CA ALA A 137 1.82 7.59 -11.02
C ALA A 137 1.37 6.16 -10.68
N ALA A 138 0.83 5.41 -11.65
CA ALA A 138 0.39 4.02 -11.47
C ALA A 138 1.54 3.00 -11.57
N ASP A 139 2.75 3.40 -11.93
CA ASP A 139 3.90 2.51 -12.00
C ASP A 139 4.17 1.87 -10.62
N PRO A 140 4.09 0.52 -10.49
CA PRO A 140 4.32 -0.15 -9.22
C PRO A 140 5.78 -0.07 -8.75
N LEU A 141 6.72 0.15 -9.66
CA LEU A 141 8.14 0.26 -9.37
C LEU A 141 8.59 1.70 -9.07
N ALA A 142 7.75 2.69 -9.31
CA ALA A 142 8.03 4.06 -8.89
C ALA A 142 8.12 4.13 -7.36
N LYS A 143 9.25 4.65 -6.88
CA LYS A 143 9.48 4.80 -5.43
C LYS A 143 8.39 5.67 -4.82
N PHE A 144 7.67 5.10 -3.89
CA PHE A 144 6.82 5.82 -2.97
C PHE A 144 7.60 5.99 -1.66
N VAL A 145 8.05 7.19 -1.39
CA VAL A 145 8.82 7.70 -0.25
C VAL A 145 9.59 6.68 0.55
#